data_84576c85132ce88d588b6168128a1351
#
_entry.id   84576c85132ce88d588b6168128a1351
#
_cell.length_a   1.000
_cell.length_b   1.000
_cell.length_c   1.000
_cell.angle_alpha   90.00
_cell.angle_beta   90.00
_cell.angle_gamma   90.00
#
_symmetry.space_group_name_H-M   'P 1'
#
loop_
_entity.id
_entity.type
_entity.pdbx_description
1 polymer ?
#
loop_
_entity_poly.entity_id
_entity_poly.type
_entity_poly.pdbx_seq_one_letter_code
_entity_poly.pdbx_strand_id
1 'polypeptide(L)'
;MVEFMNKEIILPDGLECICDREITTFDKSTLKSSVFVMYCDSMECSSCRIAHMMDMYPLYDMADTSEFSVLTIFSPRADEVDDVRLQLMTAGHQIPILVDTEGMFRSMNRHIPSDNRFHSFLLDGSNKPVFVGNPLASSQLSELFRNCLEKLWY
;
A
#
# COMPACT_ATOMS: atom_id res chain seq x y z
N MET A 1 13.27 6.68 12.37
CA MET A 1 13.38 5.36 11.74
C MET A 1 13.14 4.21 12.72
N VAL A 2 13.92 4.12 13.77
CA VAL A 2 13.75 3.10 14.81
C VAL A 2 12.35 3.14 15.41
N GLU A 3 11.84 4.33 15.66
CA GLU A 3 10.50 4.53 16.22
C GLU A 3 9.40 4.00 15.29
N PHE A 4 9.53 4.28 13.99
CA PHE A 4 8.58 3.78 12.98
C PHE A 4 8.61 2.26 12.90
N MET A 5 9.79 1.65 12.89
CA MET A 5 9.95 0.19 12.77
C MET A 5 9.43 -0.58 13.99
N ASN A 6 9.33 0.07 15.14
CA ASN A 6 8.91 -0.59 16.38
C ASN A 6 7.42 -0.43 16.70
N LYS A 7 6.69 0.34 15.90
CA LYS A 7 5.29 0.61 16.17
C LYS A 7 4.37 -0.14 15.22
N GLU A 8 3.30 -0.67 15.78
CA GLU A 8 2.26 -1.34 15.01
C GLU A 8 1.55 -0.35 14.09
N ILE A 9 1.32 -0.77 12.85
CA ILE A 9 0.50 -0.05 11.89
C ILE A 9 -0.92 -0.57 11.99
N ILE A 10 -1.87 0.34 12.10
CA ILE A 10 -3.30 0.00 12.09
C ILE A 10 -3.78 0.02 10.65
N LEU A 11 -4.15 -1.14 10.13
CA LEU A 11 -4.67 -1.24 8.76
C LEU A 11 -6.12 -0.79 8.73
N PRO A 12 -6.52 -0.03 7.69
CA PRO A 12 -7.89 0.42 7.56
C PRO A 12 -8.82 -0.72 7.17
N ASP A 13 -10.08 -0.59 7.54
CA ASP A 13 -11.14 -1.49 7.10
C ASP A 13 -12.32 -0.65 6.59
N GLY A 14 -13.10 -1.23 5.68
CA GLY A 14 -14.30 -0.56 5.18
C GLY A 14 -14.06 0.60 4.21
N LEU A 15 -12.81 0.81 3.76
CA LEU A 15 -12.51 1.84 2.78
C LEU A 15 -13.08 1.47 1.40
N GLU A 16 -13.31 2.49 0.59
CA GLU A 16 -13.68 2.31 -0.81
C GLU A 16 -12.56 1.58 -1.54
N CYS A 17 -12.92 0.55 -2.31
CA CYS A 17 -11.96 -0.24 -3.09
C CYS A 17 -12.38 -0.20 -4.55
N ILE A 18 -11.45 0.16 -5.43
CA ILE A 18 -11.69 0.19 -6.88
C ILE A 18 -10.83 -0.90 -7.52
N CYS A 19 -11.49 -1.83 -8.21
CA CYS A 19 -10.85 -2.93 -8.90
C CYS A 19 -11.64 -3.25 -10.16
N ASP A 20 -10.97 -3.32 -11.30
CA ASP A 20 -11.59 -3.67 -12.59
C ASP A 20 -12.86 -2.86 -12.89
N ARG A 21 -12.77 -1.53 -12.70
CA ARG A 21 -13.86 -0.56 -12.91
C ARG A 21 -15.08 -0.77 -12.02
N GLU A 22 -14.91 -1.47 -10.90
CA GLU A 22 -15.97 -1.65 -9.91
C GLU A 22 -15.57 -1.04 -8.57
N ILE A 23 -16.53 -0.42 -7.90
CA ILE A 23 -16.33 0.15 -6.57
C ILE A 23 -16.99 -0.78 -5.55
N THR A 24 -16.20 -1.24 -4.60
CA THR A 24 -16.66 -2.11 -3.51
C THR A 24 -16.16 -1.57 -2.17
N THR A 25 -16.46 -2.28 -1.10
CA THR A 25 -15.97 -1.97 0.23
C THR A 25 -14.85 -2.96 0.59
N PHE A 26 -13.71 -2.43 1.02
CA PHE A 26 -12.56 -3.26 1.39
C PHE A 26 -12.81 -4.00 2.70
N ASP A 27 -12.53 -5.31 2.68
CA ASP A 27 -12.57 -6.18 3.85
C ASP A 27 -11.15 -6.63 4.17
N LYS A 28 -10.59 -6.12 5.27
CA LYS A 28 -9.20 -6.42 5.64
C LYS A 28 -8.99 -7.88 6.06
N SER A 29 -10.05 -8.64 6.34
CA SER A 29 -9.94 -10.07 6.63
C SER A 29 -9.45 -10.88 5.44
N THR A 30 -9.49 -10.30 4.22
CA THR A 30 -8.98 -10.94 3.01
C THR A 30 -7.45 -10.87 2.89
N LEU A 31 -6.78 -10.07 3.72
CA LEU A 31 -5.34 -9.92 3.69
C LEU A 31 -4.64 -11.14 4.29
N LYS A 32 -3.50 -11.50 3.70
CA LYS A 32 -2.61 -12.50 4.26
C LYS A 32 -1.94 -11.96 5.53
N SER A 33 -1.22 -12.81 6.25
CA SER A 33 -0.61 -12.42 7.55
C SER A 33 0.45 -11.34 7.41
N SER A 34 1.17 -11.30 6.29
CA SER A 34 2.12 -10.23 5.98
C SER A 34 1.55 -9.34 4.89
N VAL A 35 1.75 -8.03 5.01
CA VAL A 35 1.17 -7.05 4.08
C VAL A 35 2.24 -6.05 3.67
N PHE A 36 2.40 -5.87 2.35
CA PHE A 36 3.20 -4.78 1.81
C PHE A 36 2.28 -3.61 1.52
N VAL A 37 2.50 -2.49 2.19
CA VAL A 37 1.66 -1.30 2.08
C VAL A 37 2.36 -0.28 1.17
N MET A 38 1.61 0.24 0.21
CA MET A 38 2.01 1.40 -0.60
C MET A 38 1.00 2.51 -0.34
N TYR A 39 1.46 3.58 0.28
CA TYR A 39 0.62 4.68 0.71
C TYR A 39 0.96 5.96 -0.05
N CYS A 40 -0.05 6.56 -0.66
CA CYS A 40 0.06 7.85 -1.35
C CYS A 40 -0.78 8.86 -0.57
N ASP A 41 -0.14 9.76 0.17
CA ASP A 41 -0.86 10.71 1.01
C ASP A 41 -1.30 11.95 0.23
N SER A 42 -1.96 12.88 0.92
CA SER A 42 -2.54 14.08 0.32
C SER A 42 -1.51 15.07 -0.22
N MET A 43 -0.25 14.93 0.15
CA MET A 43 0.84 15.78 -0.32
C MET A 43 1.55 15.21 -1.55
N GLU A 44 1.26 13.97 -1.91
CA GLU A 44 1.85 13.30 -3.08
C GLU A 44 0.94 13.47 -4.30
N CYS A 45 1.52 13.31 -5.49
CA CYS A 45 0.77 13.37 -6.75
C CYS A 45 0.06 12.04 -7.01
N SER A 46 -1.23 11.95 -6.65
CA SER A 46 -2.04 10.75 -6.91
C SER A 46 -2.09 10.41 -8.40
N SER A 47 -2.28 11.42 -9.26
CA SER A 47 -2.32 11.20 -10.72
C SER A 47 -1.03 10.60 -11.25
N CYS A 48 0.12 11.03 -10.72
CA CYS A 48 1.42 10.49 -11.12
C CYS A 48 1.54 9.01 -10.72
N ARG A 49 1.09 8.67 -9.52
CA ARG A 49 1.13 7.30 -9.01
C ARG A 49 0.20 6.39 -9.81
N ILE A 50 -1.00 6.86 -10.14
CA ILE A 50 -1.95 6.09 -10.96
C ILE A 50 -1.38 5.84 -12.35
N ALA A 51 -0.74 6.83 -12.96
CA ALA A 51 -0.13 6.70 -14.28
C ALA A 51 0.99 5.63 -14.32
N HIS A 52 1.64 5.38 -13.18
CA HIS A 52 2.74 4.42 -13.06
C HIS A 52 2.37 3.15 -12.30
N MET A 53 1.07 2.89 -12.06
CA MET A 53 0.63 1.70 -11.32
C MET A 53 1.08 0.39 -11.98
N MET A 54 1.18 0.33 -13.30
CA MET A 54 1.63 -0.87 -14.00
C MET A 54 3.05 -1.26 -13.62
N ASP A 55 3.89 -0.30 -13.22
CA ASP A 55 5.25 -0.58 -12.80
C ASP A 55 5.30 -1.43 -11.52
N MET A 56 4.22 -1.45 -10.76
CA MET A 56 4.10 -2.22 -9.53
C MET A 56 3.48 -3.61 -9.73
N TYR A 57 3.00 -3.93 -10.92
CA TYR A 57 2.37 -5.22 -11.19
C TYR A 57 3.26 -6.43 -10.86
N PRO A 58 4.58 -6.40 -11.11
CA PRO A 58 5.43 -7.52 -10.70
C PRO A 58 5.37 -7.84 -9.21
N LEU A 59 5.14 -6.83 -8.37
CA LEU A 59 5.00 -7.03 -6.92
C LEU A 59 3.68 -7.74 -6.58
N TYR A 60 2.60 -7.36 -7.26
CA TYR A 60 1.30 -8.04 -7.11
C TYR A 60 1.39 -9.49 -7.60
N ASP A 61 2.08 -9.73 -8.73
CA ASP A 61 2.29 -11.08 -9.24
C ASP A 61 3.08 -11.94 -8.26
N MET A 62 4.10 -11.37 -7.63
CA MET A 62 4.87 -12.04 -6.59
C MET A 62 3.98 -12.39 -5.39
N ALA A 63 3.09 -11.49 -5.00
CA ALA A 63 2.18 -11.70 -3.88
C ALA A 63 1.21 -12.86 -4.14
N ASP A 64 0.76 -13.04 -5.38
CA ASP A 64 -0.17 -14.12 -5.74
C ASP A 64 0.42 -15.51 -5.47
N THR A 65 1.73 -15.67 -5.58
CA THR A 65 2.42 -16.95 -5.36
C THR A 65 3.19 -16.99 -4.04
N SER A 66 3.04 -15.99 -3.20
CA SER A 66 3.73 -15.87 -1.91
C SER A 66 2.73 -15.67 -0.79
N GLU A 67 3.24 -15.52 0.42
CA GLU A 67 2.42 -15.45 1.63
C GLU A 67 2.22 -14.02 2.13
N PHE A 68 2.31 -13.04 1.23
CA PHE A 68 2.01 -11.65 1.57
C PHE A 68 0.95 -11.09 0.62
N SER A 69 0.27 -10.05 1.09
CA SER A 69 -0.66 -9.26 0.28
C SER A 69 -0.06 -7.90 -0.01
N VAL A 70 -0.46 -7.28 -1.11
CA VAL A 70 -0.12 -5.89 -1.42
C VAL A 70 -1.35 -5.03 -1.18
N LEU A 71 -1.18 -3.94 -0.44
CA LEU A 71 -2.25 -3.00 -0.13
C LEU A 71 -1.84 -1.62 -0.62
N THR A 72 -2.54 -1.12 -1.63
CA THR A 72 -2.31 0.22 -2.17
C THR A 72 -3.39 1.16 -1.67
N ILE A 73 -3.00 2.26 -1.01
CA ILE A 73 -3.92 3.22 -0.40
C ILE A 73 -3.64 4.61 -0.97
N PHE A 74 -4.64 5.22 -1.58
CA PHE A 74 -4.61 6.63 -1.97
C PHE A 74 -5.44 7.44 -0.99
N SER A 75 -4.83 8.46 -0.39
CA SER A 75 -5.52 9.43 0.49
C SER A 75 -5.41 10.81 -0.14
N PRO A 76 -6.15 11.08 -1.22
CA PRO A 76 -6.06 12.37 -1.92
C PRO A 76 -6.66 13.49 -1.09
N ARG A 77 -6.33 14.74 -1.44
CA ARG A 77 -7.02 15.90 -0.87
C ARG A 77 -8.50 15.84 -1.21
N ALA A 78 -9.34 16.43 -0.36
CA ALA A 78 -10.79 16.38 -0.54
C ALA A 78 -11.25 16.86 -1.91
N ASP A 79 -10.57 17.88 -2.46
CA ASP A 79 -10.89 18.44 -3.78
C ASP A 79 -10.40 17.58 -4.96
N GLU A 80 -9.61 16.53 -4.70
CA GLU A 80 -9.09 15.64 -5.73
C GLU A 80 -9.74 14.25 -5.71
N VAL A 81 -10.60 13.95 -4.74
CA VAL A 81 -11.18 12.61 -4.57
C VAL A 81 -11.90 12.15 -5.83
N ASP A 82 -12.76 12.98 -6.39
CA ASP A 82 -13.54 12.61 -7.57
C ASP A 82 -12.65 12.38 -8.79
N ASP A 83 -11.59 13.18 -8.96
CA ASP A 83 -10.64 13.00 -10.05
C ASP A 83 -9.88 11.69 -9.90
N VAL A 84 -9.47 11.35 -8.69
CA VAL A 84 -8.76 10.09 -8.41
C VAL A 84 -9.66 8.89 -8.72
N ARG A 85 -10.92 8.94 -8.27
CA ARG A 85 -11.89 7.89 -8.61
C ARG A 85 -12.05 7.72 -10.11
N LEU A 86 -12.22 8.82 -10.82
CA LEU A 86 -12.38 8.79 -12.28
C LEU A 86 -11.17 8.18 -12.96
N GLN A 87 -9.97 8.57 -12.55
CA GLN A 87 -8.73 8.04 -13.11
C GLN A 87 -8.60 6.55 -12.86
N LEU A 88 -8.90 6.07 -11.66
CA LEU A 88 -8.84 4.66 -11.32
C LEU A 88 -9.89 3.85 -12.07
N MET A 89 -11.11 4.37 -12.18
CA MET A 89 -12.18 3.72 -12.95
C MET A 89 -11.83 3.65 -14.44
N THR A 90 -11.25 4.70 -14.99
CA THR A 90 -10.88 4.76 -16.40
C THR A 90 -9.70 3.82 -16.69
N ALA A 91 -8.71 3.76 -15.82
CA ALA A 91 -7.54 2.91 -15.98
C ALA A 91 -7.90 1.42 -15.94
N GLY A 92 -8.90 1.04 -15.15
CA GLY A 92 -9.40 -0.32 -15.08
C GLY A 92 -8.38 -1.35 -14.60
N HIS A 93 -7.53 -0.97 -13.63
CA HIS A 93 -6.57 -1.91 -13.04
C HIS A 93 -7.29 -3.09 -12.40
N GLN A 94 -6.81 -4.30 -12.64
CA GLN A 94 -7.40 -5.54 -12.09
C GLN A 94 -6.79 -5.92 -10.74
N ILE A 95 -6.32 -4.91 -10.00
CA ILE A 95 -5.79 -5.04 -8.65
C ILE A 95 -6.61 -4.15 -7.73
N PRO A 96 -6.85 -4.57 -6.46
CA PRO A 96 -7.61 -3.74 -5.53
C PRO A 96 -6.81 -2.51 -5.13
N ILE A 97 -7.42 -1.34 -5.29
CA ILE A 97 -6.82 -0.05 -4.92
C ILE A 97 -7.79 0.66 -3.98
N LEU A 98 -7.31 0.99 -2.78
CA LEU A 98 -8.13 1.65 -1.77
C LEU A 98 -8.08 3.16 -1.96
N VAL A 99 -9.24 3.80 -1.79
CA VAL A 99 -9.36 5.25 -1.76
C VAL A 99 -9.82 5.66 -0.37
N ASP A 100 -8.94 6.30 0.36
CA ASP A 100 -9.18 6.79 1.71
C ASP A 100 -9.62 8.25 1.65
N THR A 101 -10.93 8.45 1.51
CA THR A 101 -11.51 9.76 1.24
C THR A 101 -11.44 10.72 2.42
N GLU A 102 -11.26 10.20 3.63
CA GLU A 102 -11.27 10.99 4.89
C GLU A 102 -9.91 11.03 5.59
N GLY A 103 -8.87 10.47 4.96
CA GLY A 103 -7.54 10.46 5.56
C GLY A 103 -7.45 9.62 6.82
N MET A 104 -8.23 8.55 6.91
CA MET A 104 -8.29 7.69 8.09
C MET A 104 -6.97 6.99 8.36
N PHE A 105 -6.27 6.55 7.31
CA PHE A 105 -5.01 5.83 7.48
C PHE A 105 -3.98 6.69 8.22
N ARG A 106 -3.84 7.95 7.82
CA ARG A 106 -2.95 8.91 8.49
C ARG A 106 -3.41 9.17 9.93
N SER A 107 -4.71 9.36 10.13
CA SER A 107 -5.27 9.64 11.47
C SER A 107 -5.00 8.51 12.45
N MET A 108 -5.07 7.27 11.99
CA MET A 108 -4.82 6.10 12.82
C MET A 108 -3.33 5.78 12.99
N ASN A 109 -2.46 6.34 12.14
CA ASN A 109 -1.05 6.02 12.09
C ASN A 109 -0.19 7.30 12.04
N ARG A 110 -0.38 8.18 13.02
CA ARG A 110 0.29 9.50 13.04
C ARG A 110 1.80 9.43 13.15
N HIS A 111 2.34 8.30 13.57
CA HIS A 111 3.78 8.09 13.70
C HIS A 111 4.47 7.80 12.36
N ILE A 112 3.73 7.55 11.28
CA ILE A 112 4.34 7.39 9.96
C ILE A 112 4.96 8.73 9.55
N PRO A 113 6.27 8.76 9.21
CA PRO A 113 6.91 10.00 8.78
C PRO A 113 6.21 10.62 7.57
N SER A 114 6.27 11.95 7.46
CA SER A 114 5.71 12.65 6.30
C SER A 114 6.56 12.48 5.04
N ASP A 115 7.82 12.08 5.18
CA ASP A 115 8.72 11.79 4.06
C ASP A 115 8.21 10.56 3.31
N ASN A 116 7.94 10.71 2.01
CA ASN A 116 7.36 9.64 1.19
C ASN A 116 8.27 8.40 1.05
N ARG A 117 9.55 8.51 1.38
CA ARG A 117 10.44 7.35 1.42
C ARG A 117 10.00 6.29 2.44
N PHE A 118 9.18 6.69 3.42
CA PHE A 118 8.64 5.80 4.45
C PHE A 118 7.21 5.36 4.17
N HIS A 119 6.69 5.59 2.96
CA HIS A 119 5.29 5.29 2.62
C HIS A 119 5.12 3.95 1.90
N SER A 120 6.19 3.19 1.72
CA SER A 120 6.15 1.82 1.22
C SER A 120 6.89 0.92 2.21
N PHE A 121 6.20 -0.07 2.76
CA PHE A 121 6.79 -0.90 3.81
C PHE A 121 6.09 -2.27 3.89
N LEU A 122 6.85 -3.26 4.33
CA LEU A 122 6.36 -4.61 4.60
C LEU A 122 6.07 -4.77 6.08
N LEU A 123 4.88 -5.26 6.40
CA LEU A 123 4.46 -5.56 7.76
C LEU A 123 4.60 -7.06 8.05
N ASP A 124 5.03 -7.39 9.28
CA ASP A 124 5.01 -8.77 9.76
C ASP A 124 3.60 -9.18 10.23
N GLY A 125 3.48 -10.39 10.78
CA GLY A 125 2.20 -10.90 11.28
C GLY A 125 1.63 -10.12 12.46
N SER A 126 2.44 -9.27 13.10
CA SER A 126 2.01 -8.36 14.18
C SER A 126 1.79 -6.94 13.69
N ASN A 127 1.76 -6.72 12.38
CA ASN A 127 1.57 -5.42 11.73
C ASN A 127 2.68 -4.41 12.08
N LYS A 128 3.89 -4.88 12.30
CA LYS A 128 5.05 -4.02 12.51
C LYS A 128 5.90 -3.98 11.26
N PRO A 129 6.39 -2.79 10.84
CA PRO A 129 7.24 -2.69 9.66
C PRO A 129 8.56 -3.45 9.86
N VAL A 130 8.91 -4.28 8.89
CA VAL A 130 10.19 -5.03 8.87
C VAL A 130 11.04 -4.69 7.66
N PHE A 131 10.49 -3.97 6.69
CA PHE A 131 11.17 -3.51 5.49
C PHE A 131 10.54 -2.19 5.07
N VAL A 132 11.37 -1.23 4.68
CA VAL A 132 10.91 0.08 4.17
C VAL A 132 11.58 0.35 2.83
N GLY A 133 10.78 0.70 1.83
CA GLY A 133 11.26 1.05 0.50
C GLY A 133 10.49 0.32 -0.59
N ASN A 134 10.85 0.62 -1.84
CA ASN A 134 10.27 -0.03 -3.01
C ASN A 134 11.16 -1.21 -3.44
N PRO A 135 10.68 -2.47 -3.30
CA PRO A 135 11.50 -3.63 -3.65
C PRO A 135 11.84 -3.72 -5.15
N LEU A 136 11.14 -2.97 -6.00
CA LEU A 136 11.38 -2.96 -7.44
C LEU A 136 12.36 -1.85 -7.87
N ALA A 137 12.79 -0.98 -6.95
CA ALA A 137 13.64 0.16 -7.28
C ALA A 137 15.08 -0.23 -7.61
N SER A 138 15.58 -1.34 -7.05
CA SER A 138 16.92 -1.86 -7.31
C SER A 138 17.00 -3.34 -7.00
N SER A 139 18.04 -4.01 -7.53
CA SER A 139 18.29 -5.42 -7.22
C SER A 139 18.62 -5.64 -5.75
N GLN A 140 19.31 -4.68 -5.13
CA GLN A 140 19.65 -4.73 -3.71
C GLN A 140 18.40 -4.67 -2.83
N LEU A 141 17.47 -3.76 -3.13
CA LEU A 141 16.20 -3.66 -2.39
C LEU A 141 15.33 -4.89 -2.60
N SER A 142 15.31 -5.44 -3.81
CA SER A 142 14.59 -6.67 -4.12
C SER A 142 15.12 -7.85 -3.29
N GLU A 143 16.44 -7.97 -3.18
CA GLU A 143 17.06 -9.03 -2.39
C GLU A 143 16.77 -8.88 -0.90
N LEU A 144 16.88 -7.66 -0.36
CA LEU A 144 16.54 -7.38 1.04
C LEU A 144 15.08 -7.70 1.33
N PHE A 145 14.19 -7.36 0.42
CA PHE A 145 12.76 -7.65 0.57
C PHE A 145 12.52 -9.15 0.63
N ARG A 146 13.13 -9.92 -0.28
CA ARG A 146 13.00 -11.38 -0.28
C ARG A 146 13.55 -11.99 1.00
N ASN A 147 14.67 -11.49 1.49
CA ASN A 147 15.26 -11.95 2.75
C ASN A 147 14.32 -11.70 3.93
N CYS A 148 13.67 -10.53 3.96
CA CYS A 148 12.67 -10.23 4.98
C CYS A 148 11.48 -11.19 4.91
N LEU A 149 10.99 -11.48 3.70
CA LEU A 149 9.90 -12.43 3.51
C LEU A 149 10.28 -13.82 4.03
N GLU A 150 11.47 -14.31 3.67
CA GLU A 150 11.94 -15.62 4.12
C GLU A 150 11.99 -15.73 5.64
N LYS A 151 12.44 -14.68 6.32
CA LYS A 151 12.49 -14.65 7.78
C LYS A 151 11.11 -14.68 8.43
N LEU A 152 10.09 -14.19 7.76
CA LEU A 152 8.72 -14.23 8.28
C LEU A 152 8.09 -15.62 8.19
N TRP A 153 8.62 -16.50 7.33
CA TRP A 153 8.07 -17.83 7.05
C TRP A 153 8.84 -18.94 7.73
N TYR A 154 10.06 -18.65 8.17
CA TYR A 154 10.92 -19.60 8.86
C TYR A 154 11.25 -19.06 10.28
#